data_6d442f46bbaaa8f04810b3f5c27a54cb
#
_entry.id   6d442f46bbaaa8f04810b3f5c27a54cb
#
_cell.length_a   1.000
_cell.length_b   1.000
_cell.length_c   1.000
_cell.angle_alpha   90.00
_cell.angle_beta   90.00
_cell.angle_gamma   90.00
#
_symmetry.space_group_name_H-M   'P 1'
#
loop_
_entity.id
_entity.type
_entity.pdbx_description
1 polymer ?
#
loop_
_entity_poly.entity_id
_entity_poly.type
_entity_poly.pdbx_seq_one_letter_code
_entity_poly.pdbx_strand_id
1 'polypeptide(L)'
;MPWRLERYRDGDEEAVLTLFRTVFGKARSPEHWRWQFKANPYGGPFVSMARREHDGLVVGSYSVMPVMLNLMGRSVLACQSVDTAVHPDHRGQRLFETTASDCYAWCASAGLKAVVGFPNSSSYPGFMRTLGWRRIVFPDQHLLRLGIGAALAKRTGIPLLPSIADAFYRLRRRIGLGSRRALVRRLAGAPLSFRVHDRVPAEYEALWNACRSLEVLSIWKDTKYFAWRYDANPDHRFRYFALHRSSGEIAALAVGVDLGGVLTLCELMVEGRNVPVGRWLTAEIALHALSNGMRAVSFLGADQGLFREVFDGFEREGSYTNVYCGRAFDSEPLAELLPHAANWTVTFGDGDFV
;
A
#
# COMPACT_ATOMS: atom_id res chain seq x y z
N MET A 1 7.41 -32.70 -17.35
CA MET A 1 6.72 -32.46 -18.63
C MET A 1 7.23 -31.15 -19.19
N PRO A 2 7.49 -31.07 -20.50
CA PRO A 2 8.04 -29.84 -21.10
C PRO A 2 7.04 -28.68 -21.00
N TRP A 3 7.56 -27.50 -20.80
CA TRP A 3 6.85 -26.22 -20.80
C TRP A 3 7.66 -25.21 -21.61
N ARG A 4 6.97 -24.23 -22.20
CA ARG A 4 7.57 -23.12 -22.92
C ARG A 4 7.30 -21.80 -22.21
N LEU A 5 8.24 -20.88 -22.32
CA LEU A 5 8.10 -19.52 -21.80
C LEU A 5 7.37 -18.66 -22.80
N GLU A 6 6.35 -17.94 -22.33
CA GLU A 6 5.54 -17.04 -23.14
C GLU A 6 5.30 -15.73 -22.39
N ARG A 7 5.19 -14.64 -23.13
CA ARG A 7 4.72 -13.36 -22.61
C ARG A 7 3.23 -13.23 -22.87
N TYR A 8 2.55 -12.58 -21.93
CA TYR A 8 1.11 -12.34 -21.99
C TYR A 8 0.69 -11.74 -23.33
N ARG A 9 -0.43 -12.22 -23.83
CA ARG A 9 -1.19 -11.69 -24.97
C ARG A 9 -2.65 -11.52 -24.56
N ASP A 10 -3.36 -10.61 -25.23
CA ASP A 10 -4.78 -10.42 -25.00
C ASP A 10 -5.54 -11.74 -25.16
N GLY A 11 -6.33 -12.10 -24.16
CA GLY A 11 -7.02 -13.39 -24.06
C GLY A 11 -6.39 -14.40 -23.10
N ASP A 12 -5.16 -14.17 -22.60
CA ASP A 12 -4.52 -15.07 -21.64
C ASP A 12 -5.02 -14.88 -20.20
N GLU A 13 -5.86 -13.89 -19.92
CA GLU A 13 -6.34 -13.52 -18.58
C GLU A 13 -6.92 -14.70 -17.82
N GLU A 14 -7.82 -15.47 -18.47
CA GLU A 14 -8.48 -16.59 -17.82
C GLU A 14 -7.49 -17.71 -17.44
N ALA A 15 -6.47 -17.94 -18.26
CA ALA A 15 -5.42 -18.92 -17.96
C ALA A 15 -4.59 -18.52 -16.73
N VAL A 16 -4.25 -17.22 -16.60
CA VAL A 16 -3.54 -16.69 -15.43
C VAL A 16 -4.44 -16.75 -14.20
N LEU A 17 -5.69 -16.31 -14.29
CA LEU A 17 -6.66 -16.36 -13.19
C LEU A 17 -6.93 -17.79 -12.71
N THR A 18 -6.94 -18.77 -13.63
CA THR A 18 -7.09 -20.19 -13.31
C THR A 18 -5.89 -20.70 -12.51
N LEU A 19 -4.66 -20.36 -12.91
CA LEU A 19 -3.48 -20.69 -12.13
C LEU A 19 -3.56 -20.09 -10.72
N PHE A 20 -3.99 -18.83 -10.61
CA PHE A 20 -4.18 -18.16 -9.32
C PHE A 20 -5.16 -18.89 -8.42
N ARG A 21 -6.32 -19.24 -8.94
CA ARG A 21 -7.34 -20.02 -8.22
C ARG A 21 -6.79 -21.36 -7.70
N THR A 22 -6.01 -22.04 -8.55
CA THR A 22 -5.38 -23.33 -8.19
C THR A 22 -4.35 -23.18 -7.06
N VAL A 23 -3.55 -22.10 -7.09
CA VAL A 23 -2.45 -21.91 -6.13
C VAL A 23 -2.93 -21.35 -4.79
N PHE A 24 -3.86 -20.39 -4.81
CA PHE A 24 -4.27 -19.62 -3.62
C PHE A 24 -5.65 -19.99 -3.09
N GLY A 25 -6.42 -20.85 -3.78
CA GLY A 25 -7.77 -21.23 -3.38
C GLY A 25 -8.79 -20.11 -3.45
N LYS A 26 -8.41 -18.93 -3.93
CA LYS A 26 -9.28 -17.75 -4.10
C LYS A 26 -9.21 -17.27 -5.54
N ALA A 27 -10.37 -17.01 -6.13
CA ALA A 27 -10.41 -16.37 -7.44
C ALA A 27 -10.20 -14.86 -7.27
N ARG A 28 -9.31 -14.27 -8.07
CA ARG A 28 -9.37 -12.83 -8.34
C ARG A 28 -10.48 -12.57 -9.33
N SER A 29 -11.19 -11.44 -9.16
CA SER A 29 -12.21 -11.08 -10.13
C SER A 29 -11.56 -10.61 -11.44
N PRO A 30 -12.18 -10.87 -12.59
CA PRO A 30 -11.73 -10.30 -13.85
C PRO A 30 -11.71 -8.78 -13.85
N GLU A 31 -12.59 -8.14 -13.07
CA GLU A 31 -12.63 -6.68 -12.86
C GLU A 31 -11.36 -6.18 -12.17
N HIS A 32 -10.94 -6.86 -11.09
CA HIS A 32 -9.69 -6.56 -10.40
C HIS A 32 -8.49 -6.67 -11.32
N TRP A 33 -8.42 -7.77 -12.08
CA TRP A 33 -7.33 -7.98 -13.03
C TRP A 33 -7.27 -6.89 -14.12
N ARG A 34 -8.43 -6.51 -14.69
CA ARG A 34 -8.51 -5.41 -15.66
C ARG A 34 -8.07 -4.08 -15.05
N TRP A 35 -8.54 -3.77 -13.85
CA TRP A 35 -8.14 -2.56 -13.14
C TRP A 35 -6.63 -2.53 -12.91
N GLN A 36 -6.06 -3.61 -12.40
CA GLN A 36 -4.65 -3.68 -12.01
C GLN A 36 -3.71 -3.61 -13.23
N PHE A 37 -4.06 -4.27 -14.33
CA PHE A 37 -3.16 -4.45 -15.47
C PHE A 37 -3.58 -3.70 -16.74
N LYS A 38 -4.85 -3.66 -17.09
CA LYS A 38 -5.33 -3.03 -18.34
C LYS A 38 -5.63 -1.54 -18.16
N ALA A 39 -6.20 -1.16 -17.02
CA ALA A 39 -6.51 0.23 -16.70
C ALA A 39 -5.34 0.95 -15.99
N ASN A 40 -4.19 0.29 -15.86
CA ASN A 40 -3.01 0.90 -15.27
C ASN A 40 -2.54 2.10 -16.11
N PRO A 41 -2.43 3.30 -15.50
CA PRO A 41 -2.09 4.52 -16.25
C PRO A 41 -0.66 4.57 -16.78
N TYR A 42 0.20 3.64 -16.36
CA TYR A 42 1.61 3.60 -16.73
C TYR A 42 1.95 2.47 -17.71
N GLY A 43 0.93 1.78 -18.24
CA GLY A 43 1.08 0.73 -19.24
C GLY A 43 1.04 -0.69 -18.67
N GLY A 44 1.48 -1.67 -19.44
CA GLY A 44 1.40 -3.10 -19.15
C GLY A 44 0.27 -3.77 -19.92
N PRO A 45 -0.08 -5.02 -19.59
CA PRO A 45 0.49 -5.88 -18.54
C PRO A 45 1.85 -6.46 -18.88
N PHE A 46 2.73 -6.60 -17.89
CA PHE A 46 3.97 -7.37 -18.01
C PHE A 46 3.81 -8.67 -17.22
N VAL A 47 3.47 -9.73 -17.92
CA VAL A 47 3.24 -11.07 -17.35
C VAL A 47 4.01 -12.09 -18.17
N SER A 48 4.99 -12.77 -17.56
CA SER A 48 5.70 -13.89 -18.16
C SER A 48 5.13 -15.20 -17.62
N MET A 49 4.83 -16.14 -18.50
CA MET A 49 4.14 -17.38 -18.18
C MET A 49 4.94 -18.58 -18.66
N ALA A 50 4.91 -19.64 -17.88
CA ALA A 50 5.31 -20.97 -18.31
C ALA A 50 4.05 -21.77 -18.69
N ARG A 51 3.93 -22.09 -19.97
CA ARG A 51 2.80 -22.84 -20.52
C ARG A 51 3.22 -24.26 -20.86
N ARG A 52 2.49 -25.25 -20.34
CA ARG A 52 2.73 -26.67 -20.58
C ARG A 52 2.40 -27.02 -22.03
N GLU A 53 3.30 -27.74 -22.71
CA GLU A 53 3.23 -27.91 -24.16
C GLU A 53 2.08 -28.82 -24.64
N HIS A 54 1.75 -29.86 -23.86
CA HIS A 54 0.79 -30.87 -24.35
C HIS A 54 -0.69 -30.45 -24.25
N ASP A 55 -1.04 -29.52 -23.36
CA ASP A 55 -2.43 -29.10 -23.13
C ASP A 55 -2.61 -27.58 -22.98
N GLY A 56 -1.53 -26.84 -23.05
CA GLY A 56 -1.58 -25.39 -22.97
C GLY A 56 -1.84 -24.80 -21.56
N LEU A 57 -1.84 -25.62 -20.52
CA LEU A 57 -2.06 -25.14 -19.14
C LEU A 57 -0.94 -24.19 -18.69
N VAL A 58 -1.28 -23.05 -18.14
CA VAL A 58 -0.30 -22.15 -17.49
C VAL A 58 0.07 -22.73 -16.14
N VAL A 59 1.35 -23.08 -15.96
CA VAL A 59 1.88 -23.76 -14.77
C VAL A 59 2.80 -22.87 -13.93
N GLY A 60 3.17 -21.73 -14.45
CA GLY A 60 3.92 -20.69 -13.76
C GLY A 60 3.60 -19.31 -14.30
N SER A 61 3.53 -18.31 -13.45
CA SER A 61 3.31 -16.92 -13.84
C SER A 61 4.07 -15.98 -12.91
N TYR A 62 4.70 -14.98 -13.52
CA TYR A 62 5.28 -13.85 -12.81
C TYR A 62 4.77 -12.56 -13.44
N SER A 63 4.17 -11.73 -12.61
CA SER A 63 3.53 -10.49 -13.07
C SER A 63 4.13 -9.28 -12.38
N VAL A 64 4.24 -8.20 -13.12
CA VAL A 64 4.55 -6.89 -12.55
C VAL A 64 3.55 -5.85 -13.04
N MET A 65 3.27 -4.91 -12.18
CA MET A 65 2.42 -3.75 -12.43
C MET A 65 3.32 -2.52 -12.59
N PRO A 66 3.31 -1.83 -13.75
CA PRO A 66 4.05 -0.59 -13.92
C PRO A 66 3.62 0.45 -12.89
N VAL A 67 4.61 1.15 -12.35
CA VAL A 67 4.44 2.28 -11.43
C VAL A 67 5.49 3.34 -11.75
N MET A 68 5.21 4.58 -11.37
CA MET A 68 6.26 5.60 -11.35
C MET A 68 6.87 5.65 -9.96
N LEU A 69 8.19 5.73 -9.88
CA LEU A 69 8.90 6.13 -8.67
C LEU A 69 9.12 7.64 -8.67
N ASN A 70 9.01 8.22 -7.51
CA ASN A 70 9.54 9.55 -7.23
C ASN A 70 11.03 9.40 -6.87
N LEU A 71 11.89 10.04 -7.64
CA LEU A 71 13.32 10.17 -7.35
C LEU A 71 13.65 11.65 -7.18
N MET A 72 13.67 12.12 -5.94
CA MET A 72 13.96 13.53 -5.60
C MET A 72 13.13 14.52 -6.44
N GLY A 73 11.80 14.31 -6.50
CA GLY A 73 10.87 15.16 -7.25
C GLY A 73 10.77 14.86 -8.75
N ARG A 74 11.52 13.87 -9.27
CA ARG A 74 11.47 13.41 -10.67
C ARG A 74 10.79 12.06 -10.78
N SER A 75 9.95 11.88 -11.79
CA SER A 75 9.30 10.60 -12.05
C SER A 75 10.21 9.66 -12.84
N VAL A 76 10.30 8.40 -12.39
CA VAL A 76 11.06 7.34 -13.05
C VAL A 76 10.16 6.12 -13.22
N LEU A 77 10.06 5.60 -14.44
CA LEU A 77 9.24 4.41 -14.72
C LEU A 77 9.89 3.17 -14.10
N ALA A 78 9.10 2.44 -13.32
CA ALA A 78 9.49 1.24 -12.62
C ALA A 78 8.31 0.25 -12.59
N CYS A 79 8.41 -0.81 -11.81
CA CYS A 79 7.29 -1.73 -11.61
C CYS A 79 7.23 -2.27 -10.19
N GLN A 80 6.05 -2.72 -9.82
CA GLN A 80 5.79 -3.45 -8.59
C GLN A 80 5.56 -4.93 -8.93
N SER A 81 6.27 -5.82 -8.23
CA SER A 81 6.02 -7.26 -8.34
C SER A 81 4.71 -7.60 -7.64
N VAL A 82 3.82 -8.22 -8.38
CA VAL A 82 2.51 -8.66 -7.94
C VAL A 82 2.23 -10.05 -8.52
N ASP A 83 1.27 -10.77 -7.94
CA ASP A 83 0.66 -11.94 -8.60
C ASP A 83 1.65 -12.98 -9.14
N THR A 84 2.54 -13.49 -8.28
CA THR A 84 3.47 -14.58 -8.62
C THR A 84 2.88 -15.92 -8.19
N ALA A 85 2.78 -16.87 -9.13
CA ALA A 85 2.23 -18.20 -8.86
C ALA A 85 2.97 -19.31 -9.60
N VAL A 86 3.17 -20.46 -8.93
CA VAL A 86 3.67 -21.71 -9.53
C VAL A 86 2.75 -22.84 -9.11
N HIS A 87 2.22 -23.56 -10.11
CA HIS A 87 1.35 -24.71 -9.91
C HIS A 87 2.02 -25.73 -8.96
N PRO A 88 1.30 -26.29 -7.96
CA PRO A 88 1.89 -27.18 -6.97
C PRO A 88 2.68 -28.35 -7.58
N ASP A 89 2.15 -29.00 -8.61
CA ASP A 89 2.76 -30.16 -9.26
C ASP A 89 3.97 -29.82 -10.14
N HIS A 90 4.25 -28.51 -10.33
CA HIS A 90 5.38 -28.03 -11.12
C HIS A 90 6.43 -27.27 -10.30
N ARG A 91 6.33 -27.31 -8.97
CA ARG A 91 7.36 -26.76 -8.08
C ARG A 91 8.68 -27.52 -8.24
N GLY A 92 9.77 -26.86 -7.90
CA GLY A 92 11.13 -27.42 -8.06
C GLY A 92 11.69 -27.40 -9.49
N GLN A 93 10.92 -26.92 -10.48
CA GLN A 93 11.34 -26.84 -11.88
C GLN A 93 11.87 -25.44 -12.28
N ARG A 94 12.28 -24.62 -11.32
CA ARG A 94 12.80 -23.24 -11.49
C ARG A 94 11.85 -22.29 -12.21
N LEU A 95 10.55 -22.58 -12.26
CA LEU A 95 9.55 -21.75 -12.96
C LEU A 95 9.51 -20.31 -12.41
N PHE A 96 9.57 -20.16 -11.08
CA PHE A 96 9.62 -18.84 -10.44
C PHE A 96 10.79 -18.00 -10.96
N GLU A 97 11.98 -18.56 -10.99
CA GLU A 97 13.19 -17.88 -11.43
C GLU A 97 13.12 -17.54 -12.92
N THR A 98 12.70 -18.51 -13.74
CA THR A 98 12.69 -18.36 -15.20
C THR A 98 11.65 -17.33 -15.65
N THR A 99 10.42 -17.38 -15.11
CA THR A 99 9.38 -16.41 -15.46
C THR A 99 9.72 -15.01 -14.94
N ALA A 100 10.29 -14.89 -13.74
CA ALA A 100 10.71 -13.60 -13.21
C ALA A 100 11.85 -12.98 -14.03
N SER A 101 12.85 -13.76 -14.40
CA SER A 101 14.02 -13.28 -15.17
C SER A 101 13.60 -12.78 -16.56
N ASP A 102 12.70 -13.51 -17.25
CA ASP A 102 12.15 -13.02 -18.52
C ASP A 102 11.32 -11.76 -18.36
N CYS A 103 10.49 -11.71 -17.32
CA CYS A 103 9.68 -10.52 -17.03
C CYS A 103 10.56 -9.30 -16.78
N TYR A 104 11.66 -9.44 -16.02
CA TYR A 104 12.61 -8.34 -15.76
C TYR A 104 13.34 -7.90 -17.02
N ALA A 105 13.80 -8.84 -17.85
CA ALA A 105 14.42 -8.52 -19.13
C ALA A 105 13.45 -7.75 -20.06
N TRP A 106 12.18 -8.17 -20.07
CA TRP A 106 11.13 -7.46 -20.80
C TRP A 106 10.89 -6.07 -20.24
N CYS A 107 10.74 -5.92 -18.92
CA CYS A 107 10.58 -4.62 -18.26
C CYS A 107 11.75 -3.68 -18.56
N ALA A 108 13.00 -4.16 -18.42
CA ALA A 108 14.19 -3.38 -18.70
C ALA A 108 14.23 -2.92 -20.18
N SER A 109 13.90 -3.79 -21.12
CA SER A 109 13.83 -3.44 -22.56
C SER A 109 12.74 -2.43 -22.88
N ALA A 110 11.66 -2.39 -22.07
CA ALA A 110 10.58 -1.40 -22.15
C ALA A 110 10.90 -0.09 -21.40
N GLY A 111 12.10 0.03 -20.84
CA GLY A 111 12.56 1.27 -20.19
C GLY A 111 12.27 1.38 -18.69
N LEU A 112 11.70 0.35 -18.07
CA LEU A 112 11.51 0.30 -16.62
C LEU A 112 12.87 0.19 -15.93
N LYS A 113 13.05 0.90 -14.80
CA LYS A 113 14.37 1.06 -14.15
C LYS A 113 14.55 0.23 -12.89
N ALA A 114 13.46 -0.21 -12.27
CA ALA A 114 13.51 -0.99 -11.04
C ALA A 114 12.24 -1.83 -10.86
N VAL A 115 12.32 -2.83 -10.00
CA VAL A 115 11.18 -3.55 -9.46
C VAL A 115 11.20 -3.45 -7.93
N VAL A 116 10.03 -3.20 -7.34
CA VAL A 116 9.82 -3.10 -5.88
C VAL A 116 8.64 -3.97 -5.46
N GLY A 117 8.46 -4.19 -4.15
CA GLY A 117 7.29 -4.90 -3.64
C GLY A 117 7.47 -5.44 -2.23
N PHE A 118 6.42 -6.13 -1.75
CA PHE A 118 6.33 -6.74 -0.44
C PHE A 118 6.27 -8.28 -0.57
N PRO A 119 7.39 -8.97 -0.72
CA PRO A 119 7.37 -10.43 -0.73
C PRO A 119 6.87 -10.98 0.62
N ASN A 120 5.97 -11.95 0.57
CA ASN A 120 5.54 -12.67 1.77
C ASN A 120 6.62 -13.65 2.27
N SER A 121 6.41 -14.24 3.45
CA SER A 121 7.39 -15.15 4.08
C SER A 121 7.78 -16.34 3.20
N SER A 122 6.85 -16.84 2.36
CA SER A 122 7.11 -17.97 1.46
C SER A 122 7.93 -17.59 0.23
N SER A 123 7.72 -16.39 -0.31
CA SER A 123 8.40 -15.93 -1.53
C SER A 123 9.71 -15.20 -1.24
N TYR A 124 9.85 -14.55 -0.09
CA TYR A 124 11.02 -13.76 0.31
C TYR A 124 12.37 -14.45 0.05
N PRO A 125 12.58 -15.74 0.43
CA PRO A 125 13.86 -16.39 0.17
C PRO A 125 14.22 -16.48 -1.32
N GLY A 126 13.22 -16.71 -2.18
CA GLY A 126 13.40 -16.75 -3.63
C GLY A 126 13.79 -15.39 -4.20
N PHE A 127 13.13 -14.31 -3.77
CA PHE A 127 13.47 -12.95 -4.19
C PHE A 127 14.91 -12.58 -3.81
N MET A 128 15.31 -12.87 -2.57
CA MET A 128 16.66 -12.52 -2.07
C MET A 128 17.77 -13.35 -2.69
N ARG A 129 17.59 -14.69 -2.71
CA ARG A 129 18.68 -15.62 -3.09
C ARG A 129 18.81 -15.79 -4.60
N THR A 130 17.66 -15.75 -5.31
CA THR A 130 17.61 -16.14 -6.72
C THR A 130 17.46 -14.94 -7.65
N LEU A 131 16.64 -13.95 -7.28
CA LEU A 131 16.34 -12.82 -8.15
C LEU A 131 17.15 -11.55 -7.85
N GLY A 132 18.08 -11.60 -6.90
CA GLY A 132 19.00 -10.51 -6.60
C GLY A 132 18.35 -9.27 -5.99
N TRP A 133 17.18 -9.44 -5.33
CA TRP A 133 16.54 -8.34 -4.62
C TRP A 133 17.32 -7.94 -3.37
N ARG A 134 17.16 -6.69 -2.99
CA ARG A 134 17.68 -6.15 -1.74
C ARG A 134 16.53 -5.81 -0.80
N ARG A 135 16.74 -6.10 0.49
CA ARG A 135 15.87 -5.60 1.54
C ARG A 135 16.03 -4.09 1.65
N ILE A 136 14.93 -3.37 1.68
CA ILE A 136 14.91 -1.92 1.81
C ILE A 136 14.57 -1.55 3.26
N VAL A 137 13.33 -1.80 3.69
CA VAL A 137 12.86 -1.38 5.01
C VAL A 137 11.78 -2.31 5.56
N PHE A 138 11.72 -2.43 6.88
CA PHE A 138 10.55 -2.96 7.60
C PHE A 138 9.69 -1.77 8.02
N PRO A 139 8.49 -1.58 7.44
CA PRO A 139 7.61 -0.50 7.88
C PRO A 139 7.11 -0.74 9.31
N ASP A 140 6.97 0.34 10.07
CA ASP A 140 6.37 0.33 11.40
C ASP A 140 4.84 0.24 11.27
N GLN A 141 4.20 -0.58 12.10
CA GLN A 141 2.75 -0.59 12.22
C GLN A 141 2.33 0.25 13.43
N HIS A 142 1.43 1.20 13.18
CA HIS A 142 0.83 2.05 14.20
C HIS A 142 -0.65 1.67 14.34
N LEU A 143 -1.10 1.39 15.57
CA LEU A 143 -2.47 1.00 15.85
C LEU A 143 -3.07 1.86 16.97
N LEU A 144 -4.22 2.46 16.74
CA LEU A 144 -5.02 3.12 17.76
C LEU A 144 -6.32 2.36 17.98
N ARG A 145 -6.43 1.67 19.09
CA ARG A 145 -7.65 0.95 19.47
C ARG A 145 -8.73 1.96 19.92
N LEU A 146 -9.91 1.85 19.32
CA LEU A 146 -11.07 2.71 19.61
C LEU A 146 -12.17 1.97 20.36
N GLY A 147 -12.10 0.64 20.41
CA GLY A 147 -13.04 -0.21 21.13
C GLY A 147 -12.36 -1.48 21.63
N ILE A 148 -12.94 -2.07 22.69
CA ILE A 148 -12.44 -3.29 23.35
C ILE A 148 -13.49 -4.39 23.40
N GLY A 149 -14.75 -4.14 22.99
CA GLY A 149 -15.88 -5.04 23.15
C GLY A 149 -15.67 -6.42 22.53
N ALA A 150 -15.12 -6.47 21.30
CA ALA A 150 -14.84 -7.73 20.62
C ALA A 150 -13.78 -8.60 21.34
N ALA A 151 -12.78 -7.95 21.94
CA ALA A 151 -11.73 -8.67 22.71
C ALA A 151 -12.27 -9.19 24.05
N LEU A 152 -13.13 -8.41 24.71
CA LEU A 152 -13.78 -8.82 25.95
C LEU A 152 -14.80 -9.93 25.73
N ALA A 153 -15.58 -9.87 24.66
CA ALA A 153 -16.56 -10.91 24.33
C ALA A 153 -15.90 -12.30 24.17
N LYS A 154 -14.73 -12.34 23.53
CA LYS A 154 -13.95 -13.59 23.39
C LYS A 154 -13.41 -14.13 24.72
N ARG A 155 -13.20 -13.26 25.72
CA ARG A 155 -12.57 -13.66 26.99
C ARG A 155 -13.56 -14.02 28.09
N THR A 156 -14.74 -13.36 28.14
CA THR A 156 -15.63 -13.44 29.31
C THR A 156 -16.85 -14.31 29.10
N GLY A 157 -17.30 -14.51 27.86
CA GLY A 157 -18.54 -15.25 27.57
C GLY A 157 -19.83 -14.59 28.09
N ILE A 158 -19.76 -13.39 28.71
CA ILE A 158 -20.89 -12.68 29.31
C ILE A 158 -21.49 -11.68 28.30
N PRO A 159 -22.74 -11.82 27.85
CA PRO A 159 -23.26 -11.07 26.69
C PRO A 159 -23.31 -9.54 26.84
N LEU A 160 -23.58 -9.00 28.03
CA LEU A 160 -23.79 -7.55 28.27
C LEU A 160 -22.54 -6.80 28.74
N LEU A 161 -21.63 -7.47 29.45
CA LEU A 161 -20.43 -6.85 30.02
C LEU A 161 -19.51 -6.23 28.96
N PRO A 162 -19.25 -6.89 27.81
CA PRO A 162 -18.43 -6.31 26.75
C PRO A 162 -18.98 -5.01 26.17
N SER A 163 -20.31 -4.90 26.06
CA SER A 163 -20.97 -3.70 25.47
C SER A 163 -20.87 -2.48 26.39
N ILE A 164 -21.07 -2.66 27.68
CA ILE A 164 -20.99 -1.58 28.68
C ILE A 164 -19.53 -1.11 28.79
N ALA A 165 -18.59 -2.03 28.90
CA ALA A 165 -17.17 -1.72 28.97
C ALA A 165 -16.68 -1.02 27.69
N ASP A 166 -17.15 -1.44 26.52
CA ASP A 166 -16.82 -0.80 25.24
C ASP A 166 -17.36 0.61 25.16
N ALA A 167 -18.60 0.85 25.58
CA ALA A 167 -19.21 2.17 25.59
C ALA A 167 -18.43 3.15 26.50
N PHE A 168 -18.03 2.70 27.70
CA PHE A 168 -17.21 3.49 28.60
C PHE A 168 -15.81 3.77 28.04
N TYR A 169 -15.18 2.75 27.45
CA TYR A 169 -13.87 2.88 26.79
C TYR A 169 -13.93 3.88 25.64
N ARG A 170 -14.94 3.81 24.77
CA ARG A 170 -15.17 4.73 23.66
C ARG A 170 -15.41 6.16 24.14
N LEU A 171 -16.18 6.36 25.22
CA LEU A 171 -16.41 7.67 25.80
C LEU A 171 -15.08 8.28 26.31
N ARG A 172 -14.29 7.51 27.06
CA ARG A 172 -12.97 7.93 27.53
C ARG A 172 -12.03 8.28 26.37
N ARG A 173 -12.02 7.45 25.33
CA ARG A 173 -11.25 7.72 24.10
C ARG A 173 -11.70 9.01 23.43
N ARG A 174 -13.01 9.25 23.32
CA ARG A 174 -13.56 10.47 22.73
C ARG A 174 -13.08 11.74 23.46
N ILE A 175 -13.11 11.71 24.79
CA ILE A 175 -12.62 12.83 25.61
C ILE A 175 -11.12 13.05 25.38
N GLY A 176 -10.30 12.01 25.46
CA GLY A 176 -8.84 12.09 25.26
C GLY A 176 -8.47 12.58 23.85
N LEU A 177 -9.13 12.07 22.83
CA LEU A 177 -8.92 12.51 21.44
C LEU A 177 -9.37 13.96 21.23
N GLY A 178 -10.48 14.37 21.85
CA GLY A 178 -10.96 15.77 21.82
C GLY A 178 -9.96 16.74 22.44
N SER A 179 -9.39 16.40 23.60
CA SER A 179 -8.35 17.19 24.25
C SER A 179 -7.07 17.26 23.42
N ARG A 180 -6.64 16.12 22.86
CA ARG A 180 -5.49 16.05 21.96
C ARG A 180 -5.70 16.91 20.70
N ARG A 181 -6.88 16.84 20.08
CA ARG A 181 -7.24 17.70 18.95
C ARG A 181 -7.11 19.17 19.28
N ALA A 182 -7.65 19.59 20.41
CA ALA A 182 -7.60 21.00 20.84
C ALA A 182 -6.14 21.48 21.02
N LEU A 183 -5.28 20.63 21.60
CA LEU A 183 -3.86 20.94 21.77
C LEU A 183 -3.14 21.06 20.42
N VAL A 184 -3.28 20.07 19.53
CA VAL A 184 -2.57 20.07 18.25
C VAL A 184 -3.05 21.19 17.32
N ARG A 185 -4.32 21.59 17.38
CA ARG A 185 -4.84 22.78 16.67
C ARG A 185 -4.13 24.06 17.12
N ARG A 186 -3.89 24.22 18.41
CA ARG A 186 -3.12 25.36 18.93
C ARG A 186 -1.68 25.35 18.41
N LEU A 187 -1.03 24.18 18.43
CA LEU A 187 0.35 24.03 18.00
C LEU A 187 0.50 24.21 16.47
N ALA A 188 -0.49 23.84 15.70
CA ALA A 188 -0.49 24.04 14.26
C ALA A 188 -0.59 25.53 13.87
N GLY A 189 -1.17 26.38 14.71
CA GLY A 189 -1.19 27.83 14.53
C GLY A 189 -1.91 28.36 13.28
N ALA A 190 -2.69 27.51 12.59
CA ALA A 190 -3.35 27.84 11.34
C ALA A 190 -4.86 27.51 11.37
N PRO A 191 -5.73 28.32 10.78
CA PRO A 191 -7.14 28.04 10.66
C PRO A 191 -7.39 26.99 9.57
N LEU A 192 -7.38 25.70 9.96
CA LEU A 192 -7.66 24.60 9.04
C LEU A 192 -9.04 24.00 9.33
N SER A 193 -9.69 23.47 8.30
CA SER A 193 -10.97 22.74 8.38
C SER A 193 -10.81 21.30 7.94
N PHE A 194 -11.35 20.35 8.73
CA PHE A 194 -11.36 18.95 8.38
C PHE A 194 -12.51 18.63 7.43
N ARG A 195 -12.19 17.92 6.33
CA ARG A 195 -13.19 17.43 5.36
C ARG A 195 -12.89 15.99 4.98
N VAL A 196 -13.95 15.27 4.62
CA VAL A 196 -13.88 13.89 4.10
C VAL A 196 -14.42 13.90 2.67
N HIS A 197 -13.68 13.29 1.76
CA HIS A 197 -14.05 13.22 0.34
C HIS A 197 -14.15 11.77 -0.10
N ASP A 198 -15.01 11.50 -1.07
CA ASP A 198 -15.23 10.18 -1.67
C ASP A 198 -14.30 9.89 -2.86
N ARG A 199 -13.64 10.92 -3.36
CA ARG A 199 -12.68 10.88 -4.46
C ARG A 199 -11.52 11.82 -4.17
N VAL A 200 -10.43 11.65 -4.92
CA VAL A 200 -9.27 12.54 -4.80
C VAL A 200 -9.70 13.99 -5.02
N PRO A 201 -9.46 14.90 -4.05
CA PRO A 201 -9.80 16.32 -4.19
C PRO A 201 -9.00 16.99 -5.31
N ALA A 202 -9.60 17.94 -6.00
CA ALA A 202 -8.93 18.66 -7.10
C ALA A 202 -7.65 19.41 -6.65
N GLU A 203 -7.65 19.87 -5.39
CA GLU A 203 -6.52 20.60 -4.79
C GLU A 203 -5.36 19.69 -4.37
N TYR A 204 -5.51 18.37 -4.48
CA TYR A 204 -4.50 17.40 -4.04
C TYR A 204 -3.17 17.53 -4.78
N GLU A 205 -3.21 17.84 -6.08
CA GLU A 205 -1.99 17.93 -6.90
C GLU A 205 -1.00 18.99 -6.37
N ALA A 206 -1.48 20.08 -5.80
CA ALA A 206 -0.64 21.09 -5.15
C ALA A 206 0.08 20.54 -3.92
N LEU A 207 -0.62 19.77 -3.08
CA LEU A 207 -0.02 19.10 -1.92
C LEU A 207 1.04 18.09 -2.36
N TRP A 208 0.74 17.24 -3.36
CA TRP A 208 1.71 16.28 -3.91
C TRP A 208 2.98 16.99 -4.39
N ASN A 209 2.83 18.05 -5.18
CA ASN A 209 3.96 18.81 -5.69
C ASN A 209 4.83 19.44 -4.57
N ALA A 210 4.21 19.86 -3.46
CA ALA A 210 4.92 20.38 -2.30
C ALA A 210 5.66 19.27 -1.51
N CYS A 211 5.11 18.04 -1.48
CA CYS A 211 5.69 16.94 -0.70
C CYS A 211 6.78 16.18 -1.46
N ARG A 212 6.61 15.92 -2.76
CA ARG A 212 7.45 15.00 -3.54
C ARG A 212 8.93 15.38 -3.58
N SER A 213 9.26 16.67 -3.53
CA SER A 213 10.66 17.14 -3.54
C SER A 213 11.37 16.96 -2.21
N LEU A 214 10.63 16.69 -1.13
CA LEU A 214 11.16 16.41 0.20
C LEU A 214 11.47 14.92 0.42
N GLU A 215 11.14 14.06 -0.54
CA GLU A 215 11.36 12.61 -0.50
C GLU A 215 12.46 12.23 -1.49
N VAL A 216 13.35 11.35 -1.07
CA VAL A 216 14.41 10.82 -1.96
C VAL A 216 13.82 9.76 -2.88
N LEU A 217 13.18 8.73 -2.32
CA LEU A 217 12.49 7.66 -3.03
C LEU A 217 11.11 7.38 -2.42
N SER A 218 10.10 7.29 -3.26
CA SER A 218 8.75 6.83 -2.93
C SER A 218 8.04 6.36 -4.21
N ILE A 219 6.84 5.83 -4.11
CA ILE A 219 5.93 5.73 -5.26
C ILE A 219 5.49 7.16 -5.64
N TRP A 220 5.39 7.43 -6.94
CA TRP A 220 4.85 8.67 -7.48
C TRP A 220 3.34 8.71 -7.30
N LYS A 221 2.85 9.64 -6.48
CA LYS A 221 1.48 9.66 -5.98
C LYS A 221 0.70 10.89 -6.46
N ASP A 222 0.79 11.20 -7.76
CA ASP A 222 0.00 12.30 -8.36
C ASP A 222 -1.50 11.99 -8.39
N THR A 223 -2.30 12.95 -8.81
CA THR A 223 -3.76 12.80 -8.93
C THR A 223 -4.15 11.64 -9.86
N LYS A 224 -3.39 11.40 -10.94
CA LYS A 224 -3.62 10.30 -11.87
C LYS A 224 -3.43 8.93 -11.20
N TYR A 225 -2.38 8.78 -10.39
CA TYR A 225 -2.15 7.57 -9.61
C TYR A 225 -3.27 7.33 -8.59
N PHE A 226 -3.68 8.37 -7.84
CA PHE A 226 -4.74 8.25 -6.84
C PHE A 226 -6.10 7.91 -7.46
N ALA A 227 -6.45 8.56 -8.57
CA ALA A 227 -7.70 8.26 -9.30
C ALA A 227 -7.74 6.81 -9.77
N TRP A 228 -6.65 6.26 -10.26
CA TRP A 228 -6.56 4.86 -10.65
C TRP A 228 -6.52 3.93 -9.43
N ARG A 229 -5.62 4.20 -8.49
CA ARG A 229 -5.34 3.28 -7.36
C ARG A 229 -6.49 3.17 -6.39
N TYR A 230 -7.17 4.27 -6.12
CA TYR A 230 -8.18 4.37 -5.08
C TYR A 230 -9.59 4.63 -5.61
N ASP A 231 -9.80 5.62 -6.51
CA ASP A 231 -11.14 5.96 -6.96
C ASP A 231 -11.73 4.90 -7.90
N ALA A 232 -10.88 4.28 -8.74
CA ALA A 232 -11.27 3.24 -9.68
C ALA A 232 -11.09 1.80 -9.15
N ASN A 233 -10.69 1.63 -7.88
CA ASN A 233 -10.53 0.30 -7.28
C ASN A 233 -11.87 -0.45 -7.24
N PRO A 234 -11.96 -1.68 -7.80
CA PRO A 234 -13.24 -2.40 -7.87
C PRO A 234 -13.65 -3.06 -6.55
N ASP A 235 -12.70 -3.34 -5.66
CA ASP A 235 -12.93 -4.17 -4.48
C ASP A 235 -13.19 -3.35 -3.22
N HIS A 236 -12.69 -2.11 -3.17
CA HIS A 236 -12.70 -1.30 -1.95
C HIS A 236 -13.23 0.11 -2.19
N ARG A 237 -13.84 0.69 -1.16
CA ARG A 237 -14.28 2.09 -1.11
C ARG A 237 -13.34 2.89 -0.22
N PHE A 238 -12.54 3.73 -0.83
CA PHE A 238 -11.60 4.60 -0.12
C PHE A 238 -12.24 5.93 0.25
N ARG A 239 -11.69 6.57 1.28
CA ARG A 239 -12.03 7.90 1.75
C ARG A 239 -10.78 8.74 1.85
N TYR A 240 -10.91 10.01 1.53
CA TYR A 240 -9.83 10.99 1.65
C TYR A 240 -10.14 11.93 2.80
N PHE A 241 -9.26 11.96 3.77
CA PHE A 241 -9.36 12.79 4.96
C PHE A 241 -8.40 13.94 4.79
N ALA A 242 -8.89 15.19 4.73
CA ALA A 242 -8.06 16.34 4.44
C ALA A 242 -8.25 17.48 5.45
N LEU A 243 -7.17 18.20 5.70
CA LEU A 243 -7.18 19.51 6.37
C LEU A 243 -7.00 20.58 5.32
N HIS A 244 -8.03 21.42 5.15
CA HIS A 244 -8.05 22.53 4.20
C HIS A 244 -7.77 23.86 4.88
N ARG A 245 -7.00 24.72 4.22
CA ARG A 245 -6.88 26.14 4.53
C ARG A 245 -8.16 26.90 4.12
N SER A 246 -8.32 28.11 4.60
CA SER A 246 -9.40 29.03 4.17
C SER A 246 -9.34 29.36 2.68
N SER A 247 -8.16 29.29 2.07
CA SER A 247 -7.94 29.42 0.62
C SER A 247 -8.48 28.24 -0.20
N GLY A 248 -8.82 27.12 0.45
CA GLY A 248 -9.18 25.85 -0.20
C GLY A 248 -8.05 24.84 -0.33
N GLU A 249 -6.79 25.29 -0.29
CA GLU A 249 -5.61 24.42 -0.39
C GLU A 249 -5.57 23.34 0.72
N ILE A 250 -4.98 22.21 0.41
CA ILE A 250 -4.84 21.09 1.34
C ILE A 250 -3.48 21.18 2.03
N ALA A 251 -3.48 21.25 3.36
CA ALA A 251 -2.27 21.26 4.20
C ALA A 251 -1.83 19.84 4.60
N ALA A 252 -2.76 18.89 4.69
CA ALA A 252 -2.47 17.48 4.92
C ALA A 252 -3.61 16.60 4.42
N LEU A 253 -3.29 15.40 3.95
CA LEU A 253 -4.25 14.43 3.44
C LEU A 253 -3.83 13.01 3.84
N ALA A 254 -4.82 12.18 4.17
CA ALA A 254 -4.68 10.73 4.32
C ALA A 254 -5.73 10.03 3.48
N VAL A 255 -5.38 8.86 2.93
CA VAL A 255 -6.33 7.95 2.27
C VAL A 255 -6.57 6.76 3.19
N GLY A 256 -7.80 6.36 3.40
CA GLY A 256 -8.14 5.23 4.26
C GLY A 256 -9.27 4.38 3.72
N VAL A 257 -9.31 3.14 4.18
CA VAL A 257 -10.30 2.13 3.82
C VAL A 257 -10.74 1.36 5.07
N ASP A 258 -12.01 0.96 5.12
CA ASP A 258 -12.52 0.07 6.17
C ASP A 258 -12.17 -1.38 5.82
N LEU A 259 -11.29 -1.99 6.59
CA LEU A 259 -10.97 -3.41 6.51
C LEU A 259 -11.53 -4.12 7.75
N GLY A 260 -12.81 -4.51 7.68
CA GLY A 260 -13.48 -5.27 8.73
C GLY A 260 -13.61 -4.51 10.05
N GLY A 261 -13.94 -3.23 10.01
CA GLY A 261 -14.11 -2.36 11.18
C GLY A 261 -12.82 -1.74 11.70
N VAL A 262 -11.73 -1.85 10.96
CA VAL A 262 -10.46 -1.13 11.18
C VAL A 262 -10.29 -0.13 10.04
N LEU A 263 -10.27 1.16 10.35
CA LEU A 263 -9.90 2.19 9.38
C LEU A 263 -8.40 2.10 9.13
N THR A 264 -8.02 1.48 8.03
CA THR A 264 -6.63 1.34 7.62
C THR A 264 -6.24 2.50 6.72
N LEU A 265 -5.27 3.29 7.17
CA LEU A 265 -4.73 4.40 6.40
C LEU A 265 -3.70 3.86 5.43
N CYS A 266 -3.95 4.07 4.14
CA CYS A 266 -3.09 3.64 3.05
C CYS A 266 -2.02 4.68 2.76
N GLU A 267 -2.35 5.97 2.93
CA GLU A 267 -1.48 7.09 2.62
C GLU A 267 -1.56 8.17 3.70
N LEU A 268 -0.46 8.88 3.87
CA LEU A 268 -0.39 10.12 4.66
C LEU A 268 0.58 11.09 4.00
N MET A 269 0.11 12.29 3.69
CA MET A 269 0.90 13.41 3.19
C MET A 269 0.68 14.63 4.06
N VAL A 270 1.76 15.30 4.40
CA VAL A 270 1.75 16.51 5.24
C VAL A 270 2.69 17.52 4.62
N GLU A 271 2.15 18.66 4.18
CA GLU A 271 2.92 19.75 3.60
C GLU A 271 4.05 20.21 4.52
N GLY A 272 5.23 20.37 3.95
CA GLY A 272 6.42 20.79 4.71
C GLY A 272 6.81 19.88 5.86
N ARG A 273 6.31 18.64 5.92
CA ARG A 273 6.52 17.69 7.03
C ARG A 273 6.11 18.26 8.40
N ASN A 274 5.06 19.09 8.41
CA ASN A 274 4.58 19.80 9.61
C ASN A 274 3.91 18.83 10.60
N VAL A 275 4.65 18.37 11.60
CA VAL A 275 4.18 17.40 12.61
C VAL A 275 2.90 17.83 13.35
N PRO A 276 2.75 19.07 13.85
CA PRO A 276 1.49 19.53 14.44
C PRO A 276 0.27 19.37 13.52
N VAL A 277 0.41 19.70 12.23
CA VAL A 277 -0.67 19.55 11.22
C VAL A 277 -0.97 18.06 11.00
N GLY A 278 0.04 17.21 10.85
CA GLY A 278 -0.13 15.77 10.74
C GLY A 278 -0.82 15.14 11.96
N ARG A 279 -0.43 15.53 13.18
CA ARG A 279 -1.09 15.12 14.42
C ARG A 279 -2.54 15.59 14.52
N TRP A 280 -2.84 16.78 14.00
CA TRP A 280 -4.22 17.25 13.96
C TRP A 280 -5.05 16.39 13.00
N LEU A 281 -4.57 16.12 11.80
CA LEU A 281 -5.24 15.24 10.85
C LEU A 281 -5.53 13.86 11.46
N THR A 282 -4.53 13.22 12.10
CA THR A 282 -4.73 11.90 12.72
C THR A 282 -5.72 11.94 13.89
N ALA A 283 -5.78 13.03 14.66
CA ALA A 283 -6.78 13.19 15.71
C ALA A 283 -8.22 13.34 15.16
N GLU A 284 -8.40 14.09 14.07
CA GLU A 284 -9.71 14.19 13.38
C GLU A 284 -10.13 12.85 12.78
N ILE A 285 -9.22 12.14 12.13
CA ILE A 285 -9.47 10.78 11.58
C ILE A 285 -9.89 9.82 12.69
N ALA A 286 -9.20 9.84 13.84
CA ALA A 286 -9.53 8.98 14.96
C ALA A 286 -10.92 9.30 15.56
N LEU A 287 -11.28 10.58 15.67
CA LEU A 287 -12.62 11.00 16.09
C LEU A 287 -13.68 10.60 15.08
N HIS A 288 -13.41 10.76 13.77
CA HIS A 288 -14.29 10.33 12.70
C HIS A 288 -14.52 8.81 12.75
N ALA A 289 -13.44 8.02 12.84
CA ALA A 289 -13.52 6.58 12.94
C ALA A 289 -14.32 6.11 14.18
N LEU A 290 -14.08 6.75 15.33
CA LEU A 290 -14.81 6.48 16.57
C LEU A 290 -16.32 6.77 16.42
N SER A 291 -16.68 7.89 15.76
CA SER A 291 -18.07 8.28 15.53
C SER A 291 -18.79 7.36 14.54
N ASN A 292 -18.03 6.71 13.61
CA ASN A 292 -18.56 5.73 12.66
C ASN A 292 -18.45 4.27 13.16
N GLY A 293 -18.24 4.07 14.46
CA GLY A 293 -18.27 2.74 15.06
C GLY A 293 -17.04 1.86 14.80
N MET A 294 -16.00 2.38 14.19
CA MET A 294 -14.75 1.63 13.94
C MET A 294 -14.13 1.14 15.26
N ARG A 295 -13.44 0.00 15.18
CA ARG A 295 -12.77 -0.61 16.35
C ARG A 295 -11.34 -0.08 16.54
N ALA A 296 -10.72 0.34 15.46
CA ALA A 296 -9.36 0.85 15.47
C ALA A 296 -9.08 1.74 14.24
N VAL A 297 -8.01 2.53 14.33
CA VAL A 297 -7.32 3.13 13.18
C VAL A 297 -5.94 2.50 13.10
N SER A 298 -5.52 2.08 11.92
CA SER A 298 -4.18 1.54 11.68
C SER A 298 -3.47 2.29 10.57
N PHE A 299 -2.14 2.32 10.64
CA PHE A 299 -1.27 2.83 9.58
C PHE A 299 -0.01 1.97 9.54
N LEU A 300 0.43 1.63 8.34
CA LEU A 300 1.70 0.98 8.09
C LEU A 300 2.56 1.89 7.23
N GLY A 301 3.77 2.19 7.68
CA GLY A 301 4.67 2.99 6.89
C GLY A 301 6.07 3.10 7.46
N ALA A 302 6.97 3.57 6.63
CA ALA A 302 8.34 3.91 6.99
C ALA A 302 8.73 5.19 6.26
N ASP A 303 9.41 6.08 6.96
CA ASP A 303 9.98 7.30 6.42
C ASP A 303 11.13 7.79 7.30
N GLN A 304 11.60 8.99 7.03
CA GLN A 304 12.66 9.65 7.79
C GLN A 304 12.18 10.26 9.14
N GLY A 305 11.21 9.63 9.81
CA GLY A 305 10.79 9.99 11.17
C GLY A 305 9.45 10.72 11.30
N LEU A 306 8.89 11.30 10.23
CA LEU A 306 7.61 12.02 10.28
C LEU A 306 6.48 11.13 10.79
N PHE A 307 6.36 9.90 10.27
CA PHE A 307 5.28 8.99 10.65
C PHE A 307 5.33 8.65 12.13
N ARG A 308 6.52 8.40 12.65
CA ARG A 308 6.71 8.13 14.08
C ARG A 308 6.22 9.27 14.96
N GLU A 309 6.47 10.51 14.55
CA GLU A 309 6.05 11.70 15.29
C GLU A 309 4.56 11.97 15.14
N VAL A 310 4.02 11.84 13.91
CA VAL A 310 2.60 12.08 13.64
C VAL A 310 1.69 11.06 14.34
N PHE A 311 2.10 9.79 14.37
CA PHE A 311 1.39 8.71 15.05
C PHE A 311 1.80 8.52 16.53
N ASP A 312 2.45 9.52 17.14
CA ASP A 312 2.68 9.52 18.58
C ASP A 312 1.36 9.30 19.34
N GLY A 313 1.37 8.36 20.33
CA GLY A 313 0.17 7.91 21.05
C GLY A 313 -0.65 6.81 20.36
N PHE A 314 -0.22 6.32 19.20
CA PHE A 314 -0.61 5.02 18.68
C PHE A 314 0.29 3.93 19.25
N GLU A 315 -0.27 2.75 19.49
CA GLU A 315 0.52 1.58 19.86
C GLU A 315 1.39 1.19 18.67
N ARG A 316 2.70 1.04 18.85
CA ARG A 316 3.56 0.43 17.84
C ARG A 316 3.49 -1.08 18.06
N GLU A 317 2.83 -1.78 17.14
CA GLU A 317 2.97 -3.22 17.02
C GLU A 317 4.30 -3.47 16.30
N GLY A 318 5.11 -4.44 16.76
CA GLY A 318 6.47 -4.68 16.24
C GLY A 318 6.51 -4.79 14.71
N SER A 319 7.70 -4.76 14.15
CA SER A 319 7.90 -4.69 12.69
C SER A 319 6.99 -5.66 11.95
N TYR A 320 6.27 -5.13 10.96
CA TYR A 320 5.42 -5.90 10.07
C TYR A 320 6.21 -7.08 9.46
N THR A 321 5.57 -8.23 9.32
CA THR A 321 6.24 -9.45 8.83
C THR A 321 6.67 -9.33 7.37
N ASN A 322 6.04 -8.43 6.58
CA ASN A 322 6.37 -8.21 5.19
C ASN A 322 7.33 -7.03 5.07
N VAL A 323 8.50 -7.30 4.53
CA VAL A 323 9.54 -6.30 4.30
C VAL A 323 9.39 -5.70 2.90
N TYR A 324 9.56 -4.39 2.77
CA TYR A 324 9.66 -3.74 1.47
C TYR A 324 11.03 -4.03 0.87
N CYS A 325 11.03 -4.50 -0.36
CA CYS A 325 12.22 -4.97 -1.07
C CYS A 325 12.22 -4.46 -2.51
N GLY A 326 13.36 -4.54 -3.18
CA GLY A 326 13.43 -4.17 -4.58
C GLY A 326 14.78 -4.48 -5.22
N ARG A 327 14.83 -4.27 -6.54
CA ARG A 327 15.98 -4.42 -7.38
C ARG A 327 15.99 -3.37 -8.48
N ALA A 328 17.10 -2.70 -8.73
CA ALA A 328 17.29 -1.86 -9.92
C ALA A 328 17.67 -2.73 -11.14
N PHE A 329 17.25 -2.28 -12.33
CA PHE A 329 17.62 -2.88 -13.62
C PHE A 329 18.74 -2.04 -14.26
N ASP A 330 19.99 -2.25 -13.81
CA ASP A 330 21.20 -1.59 -14.32
C ASP A 330 21.01 -0.06 -14.53
N SER A 331 20.46 0.60 -13.54
CA SER A 331 20.10 2.01 -13.59
C SER A 331 20.71 2.79 -12.43
N GLU A 332 21.70 3.59 -12.72
CA GLU A 332 22.17 4.64 -11.82
C GLU A 332 21.28 5.87 -11.89
N PRO A 333 20.98 6.57 -10.78
CA PRO A 333 21.48 6.30 -9.41
C PRO A 333 20.60 5.34 -8.58
N LEU A 334 19.59 4.68 -9.18
CA LEU A 334 18.67 3.81 -8.43
C LEU A 334 19.37 2.60 -7.79
N ALA A 335 20.35 2.01 -8.46
CA ALA A 335 21.10 0.87 -7.93
C ALA A 335 21.82 1.21 -6.62
N GLU A 336 22.30 2.45 -6.50
CA GLU A 336 22.95 2.96 -5.29
C GLU A 336 21.93 3.35 -4.21
N LEU A 337 20.87 4.08 -4.57
CA LEU A 337 19.93 4.65 -3.60
C LEU A 337 18.91 3.64 -3.04
N LEU A 338 18.49 2.67 -3.88
CA LEU A 338 17.38 1.76 -3.57
C LEU A 338 17.62 0.90 -2.32
N PRO A 339 18.82 0.38 -2.01
CA PRO A 339 19.02 -0.50 -0.83
C PRO A 339 18.95 0.24 0.52
N HIS A 340 18.96 1.56 0.54
CA HIS A 340 19.07 2.34 1.76
C HIS A 340 17.72 2.76 2.29
N ALA A 341 17.32 2.20 3.46
CA ALA A 341 16.05 2.49 4.12
C ALA A 341 15.79 3.99 4.34
N ALA A 342 16.84 4.75 4.67
CA ALA A 342 16.75 6.20 4.92
C ALA A 342 16.33 7.01 3.69
N ASN A 343 16.42 6.45 2.49
CA ASN A 343 16.01 7.12 1.26
C ASN A 343 14.51 6.98 0.98
N TRP A 344 13.81 6.05 1.65
CA TRP A 344 12.46 5.67 1.28
C TRP A 344 11.37 6.26 2.17
N THR A 345 10.32 6.72 1.52
CA THR A 345 8.99 6.88 2.12
C THR A 345 8.10 5.78 1.56
N VAL A 346 7.63 4.90 2.44
CA VAL A 346 6.81 3.72 2.12
C VAL A 346 5.56 3.72 2.97
N THR A 347 4.42 3.42 2.35
CA THR A 347 3.12 3.34 3.01
C THR A 347 2.42 2.02 2.71
N PHE A 348 1.32 1.73 3.40
CA PHE A 348 0.48 0.57 3.13
C PHE A 348 -0.03 0.54 1.69
N GLY A 349 -0.33 1.71 1.11
CA GLY A 349 -0.78 1.85 -0.27
C GLY A 349 0.23 1.46 -1.34
N ASP A 350 1.51 1.36 -0.98
CA ASP A 350 2.58 0.92 -1.87
C ASP A 350 2.65 -0.61 -2.01
N GLY A 351 1.77 -1.34 -1.31
CA GLY A 351 1.60 -2.80 -1.43
C GLY A 351 0.40 -3.18 -2.29
N ASP A 352 0.28 -4.46 -2.60
CA ASP A 352 -0.89 -5.08 -3.26
C ASP A 352 -1.90 -5.64 -2.25
N PHE A 353 -2.01 -4.99 -1.09
CA PHE A 353 -2.86 -5.44 0.03
C PHE A 353 -4.34 -5.03 -0.14
N VAL A 354 -4.63 -4.05 -0.98
CA VAL A 354 -5.95 -3.48 -1.25
C VAL A 354 -6.14 -3.19 -2.74
#